data_3f7948e3142816f3533af8f53c92b6c8
#
_entry.id   3f7948e3142816f3533af8f53c92b6c8
#
_cell.length_a   1.000
_cell.length_b   1.000
_cell.length_c   1.000
_cell.angle_alpha   90.00
_cell.angle_beta   90.00
_cell.angle_gamma   90.00
#
_symmetry.space_group_name_H-M   'P 1'
#
loop_
_entity.id
_entity.type
_entity.pdbx_description
1 polymer ?
#
loop_
_entity_poly.entity_id
_entity_poly.type
_entity_poly.pdbx_seq_one_letter_code
_entity_poly.pdbx_strand_id
1 'polypeptide(L)'
;MAPTTDAVVNLWPGRAPGTVAAEHASHAMAAEIPVLKPFLLPAGGPPRPLVVVLPGGGYSGRAAHEADPVALWLNGLGLHAAVCHYRVFPWRHPAPLEDAQRAVRLARSRAAAWNADPGRIGILGFSAGGHLACSVANFGDDGIDGDDVARLPSRVNALIACYPVVSF
;
A
#
# COMPACT_ATOMS: atom_id res chain seq x y z
N MET A 1 11.44 21.47 -6.30
CA MET A 1 12.17 20.30 -6.81
C MET A 1 11.14 19.18 -7.03
N ALA A 2 11.16 18.52 -8.18
CA ALA A 2 10.22 17.45 -8.48
C ALA A 2 10.43 16.25 -7.53
N PRO A 3 9.35 15.54 -7.13
CA PRO A 3 9.48 14.31 -6.37
C PRO A 3 10.25 13.25 -7.19
N THR A 4 11.11 12.50 -6.52
CA THR A 4 11.76 11.34 -7.15
C THR A 4 10.82 10.15 -7.03
N THR A 5 10.49 9.51 -8.14
CA THR A 5 9.90 8.18 -8.12
C THR A 5 11.06 7.19 -8.01
N ASP A 6 11.25 6.61 -6.82
CA ASP A 6 12.14 5.47 -6.66
C ASP A 6 11.58 4.26 -7.41
N ALA A 7 12.44 3.26 -7.64
CA ALA A 7 12.01 2.03 -8.29
C ALA A 7 10.82 1.41 -7.56
N VAL A 8 9.83 0.97 -8.33
CA VAL A 8 8.68 0.20 -7.83
C VAL A 8 9.19 -1.02 -7.08
N VAL A 9 8.63 -1.28 -5.90
CA VAL A 9 9.05 -2.37 -5.01
C VAL A 9 7.98 -3.46 -4.98
N ASN A 10 8.36 -4.70 -5.27
CA ASN A 10 7.46 -5.85 -5.10
C ASN A 10 7.08 -5.99 -3.62
N LEU A 11 5.80 -6.19 -3.33
CA LEU A 11 5.34 -6.39 -1.95
C LEU A 11 5.92 -7.67 -1.34
N TRP A 12 6.11 -8.70 -2.13
CA TRP A 12 6.57 -10.01 -1.71
C TRP A 12 7.91 -10.36 -2.39
N PRO A 13 8.83 -11.02 -1.70
CA PRO A 13 10.14 -11.39 -2.28
C PRO A 13 10.04 -12.47 -3.36
N GLY A 14 8.88 -13.09 -3.49
CA GLY A 14 8.54 -14.12 -4.46
C GLY A 14 7.07 -14.05 -4.82
N ARG A 15 6.42 -15.20 -4.91
CA ARG A 15 4.95 -15.26 -5.12
C ARG A 15 4.22 -14.74 -3.87
N ALA A 16 3.20 -13.93 -4.08
CA ALA A 16 2.32 -13.48 -3.01
C ALA A 16 1.58 -14.69 -2.39
N PRO A 17 1.28 -14.67 -1.08
CA PRO A 17 0.54 -15.74 -0.41
C PRO A 17 -0.79 -16.06 -1.11
N GLY A 18 -1.20 -17.31 -1.11
CA GLY A 18 -2.45 -17.75 -1.75
C GLY A 18 -2.44 -17.73 -3.27
N THR A 19 -1.30 -17.45 -3.90
CA THR A 19 -1.18 -17.52 -5.37
C THR A 19 -1.15 -18.98 -5.81
N VAL A 20 -2.25 -19.50 -6.35
CA VAL A 20 -2.24 -20.75 -7.11
C VAL A 20 -1.45 -20.56 -8.40
N ALA A 21 -0.83 -21.64 -8.91
CA ALA A 21 0.00 -21.59 -10.10
C ALA A 21 -0.74 -20.91 -11.26
N ALA A 22 -0.01 -20.13 -12.07
CA ALA A 22 -0.54 -19.31 -13.16
C ALA A 22 -1.37 -20.08 -14.20
N GLU A 23 -1.35 -21.40 -14.16
CA GLU A 23 -2.14 -22.31 -15.00
C GLU A 23 -3.64 -22.07 -14.97
N HIS A 24 -4.14 -21.39 -13.94
CA HIS A 24 -5.56 -21.05 -13.78
C HIS A 24 -5.83 -19.53 -13.89
N ALA A 25 -4.80 -18.73 -14.15
CA ALA A 25 -4.93 -17.28 -14.26
C ALA A 25 -5.34 -16.86 -15.68
N SER A 26 -6.59 -17.14 -16.06
CA SER A 26 -7.17 -16.67 -17.34
C SER A 26 -7.40 -15.15 -17.39
N HIS A 27 -7.12 -14.42 -16.32
CA HIS A 27 -7.36 -12.99 -16.20
C HIS A 27 -6.05 -12.23 -16.04
N ALA A 28 -5.83 -11.18 -16.86
CA ALA A 28 -4.59 -10.39 -16.84
C ALA A 28 -4.22 -9.88 -15.44
N MET A 29 -5.22 -9.49 -14.63
CA MET A 29 -5.02 -9.02 -13.25
C MET A 29 -4.55 -10.12 -12.28
N ALA A 30 -4.80 -11.40 -12.59
CA ALA A 30 -4.33 -12.50 -11.75
C ALA A 30 -2.82 -12.76 -11.87
N ALA A 31 -2.22 -12.37 -13.00
CA ALA A 31 -0.78 -12.46 -13.22
C ALA A 31 -0.01 -11.23 -12.70
N GLU A 32 -0.73 -10.18 -12.28
CA GLU A 32 -0.11 -8.93 -11.84
C GLU A 32 0.55 -9.10 -10.48
N ILE A 33 1.82 -8.71 -10.41
CA ILE A 33 2.59 -8.75 -9.16
C ILE A 33 2.17 -7.54 -8.32
N PRO A 34 1.73 -7.72 -7.06
CA PRO A 34 1.40 -6.60 -6.20
C PRO A 34 2.66 -5.82 -5.83
N VAL A 35 2.59 -4.49 -5.93
CA VAL A 35 3.74 -3.60 -5.77
C VAL A 35 3.41 -2.37 -4.93
N LEU A 36 4.46 -1.78 -4.38
CA LEU A 36 4.44 -0.46 -3.76
C LEU A 36 5.25 0.51 -4.60
N LYS A 37 4.61 1.57 -5.07
CA LYS A 37 5.23 2.63 -5.90
C LYS A 37 5.46 3.87 -5.05
N PRO A 38 6.71 4.17 -4.64
CA PRO A 38 7.01 5.31 -3.80
C PRO A 38 7.02 6.63 -4.59
N PHE A 39 6.58 7.69 -3.93
CA PHE A 39 6.65 9.09 -4.34
C PHE A 39 7.32 9.86 -3.20
N LEU A 40 8.63 10.05 -3.31
CA LEU A 40 9.44 10.60 -2.25
C LEU A 40 9.78 12.06 -2.50
N LEU A 41 9.74 12.85 -1.45
CA LEU A 41 10.29 14.19 -1.46
C LEU A 41 11.82 14.11 -1.42
N PRO A 42 12.52 15.14 -1.95
CA PRO A 42 13.96 15.19 -1.91
C PRO A 42 14.52 14.95 -0.51
N ALA A 43 15.61 14.20 -0.44
CA ALA A 43 16.32 13.93 0.81
C ALA A 43 16.81 15.24 1.44
N GLY A 44 16.83 15.27 2.76
CA GLY A 44 17.28 16.41 3.56
C GLY A 44 16.27 16.81 4.61
N GLY A 45 16.76 17.29 5.74
CA GLY A 45 15.93 17.59 6.91
C GLY A 45 15.49 16.36 7.70
N PRO A 46 14.59 16.56 8.68
CA PRO A 46 14.11 15.47 9.54
C PRO A 46 13.26 14.47 8.75
N PRO A 47 13.20 13.21 9.20
CA PRO A 47 12.33 12.19 8.61
C PRO A 47 10.87 12.65 8.54
N ARG A 48 10.20 12.38 7.41
CA ARG A 48 8.85 12.84 7.11
C ARG A 48 7.82 11.75 7.32
N PRO A 49 6.54 12.10 7.62
CA PRO A 49 5.46 11.14 7.56
C PRO A 49 5.33 10.55 6.14
N LEU A 50 4.87 9.29 6.07
CA LEU A 50 4.58 8.61 4.82
C LEU A 50 3.14 8.12 4.81
N VAL A 51 2.44 8.28 3.68
CA VAL A 51 1.06 7.81 3.50
C VAL A 51 1.02 6.73 2.43
N VAL A 52 0.53 5.54 2.79
CA VAL A 52 0.21 4.48 1.84
C VAL A 52 -1.14 4.78 1.22
N VAL A 53 -1.21 4.86 -0.11
CA VAL A 53 -2.42 5.19 -0.87
C VAL A 53 -3.01 3.91 -1.47
N LEU A 54 -4.29 3.68 -1.21
CA LEU A 54 -5.07 2.54 -1.72
C LEU A 54 -6.16 3.06 -2.68
N PRO A 55 -5.95 3.00 -4.00
CA PRO A 55 -6.97 3.39 -4.97
C PRO A 55 -8.22 2.52 -4.89
N GLY A 56 -9.39 3.09 -5.18
CA GLY A 56 -10.63 2.34 -5.34
C GLY A 56 -10.71 1.59 -6.68
N GLY A 57 -11.87 1.06 -7.00
CA GLY A 57 -12.11 0.32 -8.23
C GLY A 57 -12.93 -0.95 -8.02
N GLY A 58 -13.75 -1.01 -6.95
CA GLY A 58 -14.68 -2.12 -6.68
C GLY A 58 -14.01 -3.49 -6.47
N TYR A 59 -12.75 -3.53 -6.09
CA TYR A 59 -11.92 -4.76 -6.05
C TYR A 59 -11.79 -5.48 -7.41
N SER A 60 -12.25 -4.88 -8.50
CA SER A 60 -12.10 -5.42 -9.85
C SER A 60 -11.04 -4.70 -10.69
N GLY A 61 -10.53 -3.58 -10.18
CA GLY A 61 -9.47 -2.78 -10.76
C GLY A 61 -8.95 -1.77 -9.74
N ARG A 62 -8.13 -0.83 -10.22
CA ARG A 62 -7.60 0.30 -9.44
C ARG A 62 -7.75 1.58 -10.26
N ALA A 63 -8.44 2.56 -9.70
CA ALA A 63 -8.72 3.84 -10.35
C ALA A 63 -7.44 4.70 -10.45
N ALA A 64 -6.96 4.95 -11.66
CA ALA A 64 -5.70 5.64 -11.88
C ALA A 64 -5.68 7.08 -11.30
N HIS A 65 -6.82 7.77 -11.30
CA HIS A 65 -6.93 9.12 -10.76
C HIS A 65 -6.87 9.19 -9.22
N GLU A 66 -7.05 8.06 -8.53
CA GLU A 66 -6.92 7.91 -7.08
C GLU A 66 -5.54 7.35 -6.66
N ALA A 67 -4.65 7.16 -7.62
CA ALA A 67 -3.30 6.62 -7.44
C ALA A 67 -2.23 7.73 -7.46
N ASP A 68 -1.46 7.81 -8.55
CA ASP A 68 -0.34 8.74 -8.71
C ASP A 68 -0.72 10.21 -8.47
N PRO A 69 -1.88 10.74 -8.95
CA PRO A 69 -2.26 12.12 -8.69
C PRO A 69 -2.42 12.43 -7.21
N VAL A 70 -2.95 11.48 -6.42
CA VAL A 70 -3.11 11.63 -4.97
C VAL A 70 -1.74 11.61 -4.27
N ALA A 71 -0.83 10.73 -4.69
CA ALA A 71 0.52 10.69 -4.15
C ALA A 71 1.27 12.02 -4.40
N LEU A 72 1.14 12.59 -5.60
CA LEU A 72 1.72 13.90 -5.95
C LEU A 72 1.08 15.04 -5.14
N TRP A 73 -0.22 14.98 -4.90
CA TRP A 73 -0.91 15.95 -4.03
C TRP A 73 -0.37 15.88 -2.60
N LEU A 74 -0.20 14.68 -2.03
CA LEU A 74 0.41 14.48 -0.71
C LEU A 74 1.84 15.03 -0.66
N ASN A 75 2.63 14.86 -1.73
CA ASN A 75 3.96 15.49 -1.83
C ASN A 75 3.87 17.01 -1.76
N GLY A 76 2.85 17.63 -2.38
CA GLY A 76 2.58 19.06 -2.27
C GLY A 76 2.31 19.54 -0.84
N LEU A 77 1.84 18.63 0.04
CA LEU A 77 1.64 18.89 1.46
C LEU A 77 2.87 18.61 2.33
N GLY A 78 3.99 18.21 1.73
CA GLY A 78 5.23 17.89 2.45
C GLY A 78 5.30 16.48 3.03
N LEU A 79 4.43 15.58 2.58
CA LEU A 79 4.38 14.17 3.00
C LEU A 79 5.01 13.28 1.94
N HIS A 80 5.71 12.22 2.34
CA HIS A 80 5.99 11.11 1.44
C HIS A 80 4.71 10.34 1.15
N ALA A 81 4.63 9.72 -0.03
CA ALA A 81 3.52 8.85 -0.37
C ALA A 81 4.02 7.57 -1.04
N ALA A 82 3.23 6.52 -0.96
CA ALA A 82 3.48 5.28 -1.69
C ALA A 82 2.15 4.66 -2.13
N VAL A 83 1.98 4.47 -3.43
CA VAL A 83 0.77 3.86 -4.00
C VAL A 83 0.90 2.35 -3.97
N CYS A 84 -0.05 1.68 -3.32
CA CYS A 84 -0.12 0.23 -3.25
C CYS A 84 -0.99 -0.32 -4.39
N HIS A 85 -0.39 -1.07 -5.28
CA HIS A 85 -1.09 -1.86 -6.28
C HIS A 85 -1.40 -3.23 -5.69
N TYR A 86 -2.41 -3.28 -4.82
CA TYR A 86 -2.87 -4.51 -4.16
C TYR A 86 -3.61 -5.42 -5.15
N ARG A 87 -3.66 -6.72 -4.88
CA ARG A 87 -4.39 -7.69 -5.71
C ARG A 87 -5.89 -7.40 -5.73
N VAL A 88 -6.49 -7.46 -6.91
CA VAL A 88 -7.92 -7.30 -7.17
C VAL A 88 -8.46 -8.56 -7.85
N PHE A 89 -9.75 -8.59 -8.24
CA PHE A 89 -10.33 -9.74 -8.93
C PHE A 89 -9.35 -10.33 -9.98
N PRO A 90 -9.17 -11.64 -10.04
CA PRO A 90 -9.98 -12.71 -9.43
C PRO A 90 -9.64 -13.03 -7.96
N TRP A 91 -8.70 -12.32 -7.34
CA TRP A 91 -8.33 -12.49 -5.95
C TRP A 91 -9.46 -11.99 -5.03
N ARG A 92 -9.68 -12.72 -3.94
CA ARG A 92 -10.67 -12.38 -2.92
C ARG A 92 -9.99 -12.19 -1.57
N HIS A 93 -10.75 -11.72 -0.59
CA HIS A 93 -10.27 -11.70 0.79
C HIS A 93 -9.71 -13.09 1.19
N PRO A 94 -8.53 -13.15 1.90
CA PRO A 94 -7.83 -12.01 2.49
C PRO A 94 -6.74 -11.36 1.60
N ALA A 95 -6.55 -11.79 0.34
CA ALA A 95 -5.41 -11.37 -0.47
C ALA A 95 -5.20 -9.84 -0.59
N PRO A 96 -6.22 -9.00 -0.86
CA PRO A 96 -6.05 -7.56 -0.85
C PRO A 96 -5.61 -7.01 0.52
N LEU A 97 -6.13 -7.58 1.62
CA LEU A 97 -5.79 -7.15 2.98
C LEU A 97 -4.33 -7.51 3.32
N GLU A 98 -3.89 -8.70 2.98
CA GLU A 98 -2.51 -9.14 3.15
C GLU A 98 -1.54 -8.22 2.39
N ASP A 99 -1.87 -7.86 1.15
CA ASP A 99 -1.07 -6.95 0.34
C ASP A 99 -1.00 -5.54 0.96
N ALA A 100 -2.12 -5.01 1.43
CA ALA A 100 -2.16 -3.68 2.04
C ALA A 100 -1.41 -3.65 3.39
N GLN A 101 -1.54 -4.67 4.23
CA GLN A 101 -0.75 -4.82 5.45
C GLN A 101 0.74 -4.96 5.12
N ARG A 102 1.08 -5.75 4.10
CA ARG A 102 2.46 -5.90 3.63
C ARG A 102 3.03 -4.57 3.12
N ALA A 103 2.24 -3.75 2.43
CA ALA A 103 2.64 -2.43 1.97
C ALA A 103 3.01 -1.50 3.14
N VAL A 104 2.24 -1.51 4.23
CA VAL A 104 2.54 -0.74 5.46
C VAL A 104 3.85 -1.23 6.10
N ARG A 105 4.04 -2.54 6.23
CA ARG A 105 5.29 -3.13 6.75
C ARG A 105 6.49 -2.77 5.88
N LEU A 106 6.32 -2.85 4.56
CA LEU A 106 7.37 -2.54 3.59
C LEU A 106 7.75 -1.05 3.66
N ALA A 107 6.77 -0.14 3.74
CA ALA A 107 7.02 1.27 3.95
C ALA A 107 7.82 1.51 5.25
N ARG A 108 7.49 0.80 6.33
CA ARG A 108 8.21 0.88 7.60
C ARG A 108 9.63 0.33 7.50
N SER A 109 9.85 -0.78 6.80
CA SER A 109 11.18 -1.36 6.59
C SER A 109 12.09 -0.46 5.76
N ARG A 110 11.51 0.33 4.85
CA ARG A 110 12.23 1.25 3.97
C ARG A 110 12.37 2.66 4.55
N ALA A 111 11.82 2.92 5.73
CA ALA A 111 11.72 4.27 6.29
C ALA A 111 13.07 4.99 6.34
N ALA A 112 14.13 4.33 6.80
CA ALA A 112 15.46 4.94 6.85
C ALA A 112 15.99 5.32 5.45
N ALA A 113 15.83 4.43 4.45
CA ALA A 113 16.28 4.67 3.08
C ALA A 113 15.46 5.77 2.39
N TRP A 114 14.20 5.94 2.77
CA TRP A 114 13.27 6.91 2.19
C TRP A 114 13.21 8.24 2.96
N ASN A 115 14.04 8.42 3.99
CA ASN A 115 13.94 9.56 4.91
C ASN A 115 12.53 9.75 5.46
N ALA A 116 11.84 8.62 5.71
CA ALA A 116 10.52 8.57 6.31
C ALA A 116 10.62 8.23 7.81
N ASP A 117 9.62 8.67 8.57
CA ASP A 117 9.51 8.33 9.99
C ASP A 117 8.70 7.03 10.15
N PRO A 118 9.29 5.94 10.62
CA PRO A 118 8.59 4.67 10.81
C PRO A 118 7.48 4.73 11.86
N GLY A 119 7.49 5.73 12.74
CA GLY A 119 6.44 6.01 13.73
C GLY A 119 5.31 6.88 13.19
N ARG A 120 5.39 7.36 11.94
CA ARG A 120 4.37 8.22 11.32
C ARG A 120 3.99 7.72 9.93
N ILE A 121 3.43 6.49 9.87
CA ILE A 121 2.91 5.89 8.64
C ILE A 121 1.39 5.91 8.68
N GLY A 122 0.78 6.67 7.77
CA GLY A 122 -0.66 6.72 7.55
C GLY A 122 -1.10 5.85 6.39
N ILE A 123 -2.41 5.64 6.30
CA ILE A 123 -3.06 4.99 5.17
C ILE A 123 -4.22 5.85 4.67
N LEU A 124 -4.34 5.98 3.35
CA LEU A 124 -5.42 6.70 2.68
C LEU A 124 -6.04 5.79 1.64
N GLY A 125 -7.38 5.69 1.61
CA GLY A 125 -8.05 4.86 0.63
C GLY A 125 -9.38 5.44 0.17
N PHE A 126 -9.77 5.10 -1.06
CA PHE A 126 -10.96 5.56 -1.74
C PHE A 126 -11.91 4.40 -2.04
N SER A 127 -13.22 4.56 -1.83
CA SER A 127 -14.24 3.57 -2.18
C SER A 127 -13.86 2.16 -1.65
N ALA A 128 -13.64 1.18 -2.51
CA ALA A 128 -13.14 -0.15 -2.14
C ALA A 128 -11.75 -0.08 -1.48
N GLY A 129 -10.86 0.81 -1.94
CA GLY A 129 -9.57 1.09 -1.27
C GLY A 129 -9.77 1.75 0.10
N GLY A 130 -10.84 2.53 0.28
CA GLY A 130 -11.25 3.08 1.57
C GLY A 130 -11.71 1.99 2.54
N HIS A 131 -12.51 1.03 2.07
CA HIS A 131 -12.87 -0.18 2.84
C HIS A 131 -11.61 -0.95 3.25
N LEU A 132 -10.68 -1.13 2.30
CA LEU A 132 -9.42 -1.83 2.57
C LEU A 132 -8.55 -1.07 3.59
N ALA A 133 -8.49 0.27 3.51
CA ALA A 133 -7.78 1.10 4.49
C ALA A 133 -8.38 0.97 5.90
N CYS A 134 -9.71 0.97 6.01
CA CYS A 134 -10.41 0.69 7.26
C CYS A 134 -10.09 -0.70 7.79
N SER A 135 -10.04 -1.71 6.91
CA SER A 135 -9.68 -3.08 7.30
C SER A 135 -8.25 -3.15 7.84
N VAL A 136 -7.28 -2.51 7.19
CA VAL A 136 -5.89 -2.44 7.70
C VAL A 136 -5.84 -1.76 9.06
N ALA A 137 -6.55 -0.65 9.24
CA ALA A 137 -6.54 0.08 10.51
C ALA A 137 -7.16 -0.73 11.67
N ASN A 138 -8.20 -1.54 11.39
CA ASN A 138 -8.86 -2.36 12.41
C ASN A 138 -8.16 -3.69 12.68
N PHE A 139 -7.55 -4.30 11.66
CA PHE A 139 -6.88 -5.62 11.75
C PHE A 139 -5.35 -5.52 11.70
N GLY A 140 -4.81 -4.33 11.95
CA GLY A 140 -3.36 -4.13 12.06
C GLY A 140 -2.79 -4.89 13.27
N ASP A 141 -1.64 -5.51 13.07
CA ASP A 141 -0.93 -6.33 14.06
C ASP A 141 0.47 -5.76 14.36
N ASP A 142 1.13 -6.33 15.37
CA ASP A 142 2.47 -5.93 15.80
C ASP A 142 3.60 -6.74 15.11
N GLY A 143 3.25 -7.50 14.08
CA GLY A 143 4.12 -8.37 13.30
C GLY A 143 3.64 -9.83 13.32
N ILE A 144 4.00 -10.56 12.28
CA ILE A 144 3.67 -12.00 12.12
C ILE A 144 4.95 -12.77 11.81
N ASP A 145 4.89 -14.09 11.95
CA ASP A 145 5.98 -14.97 11.56
C ASP A 145 6.26 -14.88 10.04
N GLY A 146 7.54 -14.88 9.68
CA GLY A 146 7.96 -14.79 8.30
C GLY A 146 9.32 -14.11 8.12
N ASP A 147 9.47 -13.40 7.01
CA ASP A 147 10.68 -12.63 6.71
C ASP A 147 10.79 -11.36 7.60
N ASP A 148 11.90 -10.65 7.50
CA ASP A 148 12.16 -9.46 8.32
C ASP A 148 11.09 -8.36 8.15
N VAL A 149 10.46 -8.26 6.97
CA VAL A 149 9.36 -7.32 6.74
C VAL A 149 8.08 -7.80 7.42
N ALA A 150 7.80 -9.11 7.42
CA ALA A 150 6.62 -9.68 8.08
C ALA A 150 6.60 -9.43 9.60
N ARG A 151 7.77 -9.40 10.22
CA ARG A 151 7.93 -9.15 11.67
C ARG A 151 7.68 -7.71 12.08
N LEU A 152 7.56 -6.76 11.12
CA LEU A 152 7.26 -5.37 11.43
C LEU A 152 5.75 -5.17 11.62
N PRO A 153 5.33 -4.19 12.43
CA PRO A 153 3.91 -3.89 12.62
C PRO A 153 3.22 -3.46 11.31
N SER A 154 2.00 -3.94 11.08
CA SER A 154 1.10 -3.40 10.06
C SER A 154 0.18 -2.30 10.57
N ARG A 155 0.22 -1.98 11.87
CA ARG A 155 -0.55 -0.87 12.46
C ARG A 155 -0.20 0.46 11.82
N VAL A 156 -1.21 1.27 11.55
CA VAL A 156 -1.06 2.62 10.99
C VAL A 156 -1.28 3.68 12.07
N ASN A 157 -0.62 4.83 11.89
CA ASN A 157 -0.71 5.95 12.83
C ASN A 157 -1.85 6.93 12.47
N ALA A 158 -2.36 6.87 11.24
CA ALA A 158 -3.46 7.68 10.76
C ALA A 158 -4.23 6.93 9.67
N LEU A 159 -5.55 7.11 9.64
CA LEU A 159 -6.45 6.60 8.61
C LEU A 159 -7.20 7.76 7.96
N ILE A 160 -7.21 7.80 6.63
CA ILE A 160 -8.04 8.68 5.83
C ILE A 160 -8.88 7.80 4.91
N ALA A 161 -10.19 7.77 5.16
CA ALA A 161 -11.14 6.97 4.39
C ALA A 161 -12.05 7.90 3.57
N CYS A 162 -11.84 7.93 2.25
CA CYS A 162 -12.62 8.73 1.32
C CYS A 162 -13.76 7.87 0.76
N TYR A 163 -15.01 8.26 1.02
CA TYR A 163 -16.23 7.55 0.61
C TYR A 163 -16.08 6.01 0.66
N PRO A 164 -15.63 5.44 1.79
CA PRO A 164 -15.38 4.02 1.88
C PRO A 164 -16.65 3.21 1.73
N VAL A 165 -16.55 2.03 1.12
CA VAL A 165 -17.62 1.04 1.23
C VAL A 165 -17.61 0.49 2.64
N VAL A 166 -18.69 0.64 3.40
CA VAL A 166 -18.79 0.21 4.81
C VAL A 166 -19.73 -0.99 5.04
N SER A 167 -20.49 -1.35 4.01
CA SER A 167 -21.34 -2.55 3.98
C SER A 167 -21.50 -3.05 2.55
N PHE A 168 -21.76 -4.34 2.40
CA PHE A 168 -22.07 -5.00 1.13
C PHE A 168 -23.46 -5.59 1.18
#